data_50f750b7efaf1a4f7fad6e5c5eb291ab
#
_entry.id   50f750b7efaf1a4f7fad6e5c5eb291ab
#
_cell.length_a   1.000
_cell.length_b   1.000
_cell.length_c   1.000
_cell.angle_alpha   90.00
_cell.angle_beta   90.00
_cell.angle_gamma   90.00
#
_symmetry.space_group_name_H-M   'P 1'
#
loop_
_entity.id
_entity.type
_entity.pdbx_description
1 polymer ?
#
loop_
_entity_poly.entity_id
_entity_poly.type
_entity_poly.pdbx_seq_one_letter_code
_entity_poly.pdbx_strand_id
1 'polypeptide(L)'
;MNFLQVIVNSLPQMAIYSLATIGIVLIFRTTGTTNFAQGLIATLGTFMTTQMALYAGLPLWLGLIIGMAVAFLMGIFMDVVLIRNARKINASGKQMITMGMLLILSYVIPVIFKNITSNGNLGNVFESGPLTFKLFGVTLTIARNYVYVIILAILLLAV
;
A
#
# COMPACT_ATOMS: atom_id res chain seq x y z
N MET A 1 28.61 -7.61 2.66
CA MET A 1 27.63 -6.55 2.32
C MET A 1 28.16 -5.26 2.94
N ASN A 2 28.37 -4.21 2.14
CA ASN A 2 28.90 -2.95 2.68
C ASN A 2 27.80 -2.22 3.47
N PHE A 3 28.15 -1.61 4.60
CA PHE A 3 27.22 -0.86 5.45
C PHE A 3 26.39 0.18 4.65
N LEU A 4 27.02 0.88 3.72
CA LEU A 4 26.34 1.83 2.83
C LEU A 4 25.26 1.17 1.96
N GLN A 5 25.48 -0.05 1.46
CA GLN A 5 24.46 -0.77 0.68
C GLN A 5 23.26 -1.16 1.53
N VAL A 6 23.45 -1.47 2.81
CA VAL A 6 22.36 -1.75 3.76
C VAL A 6 21.49 -0.51 3.94
N ILE A 7 22.10 0.66 4.14
CA ILE A 7 21.37 1.93 4.26
C ILE A 7 20.56 2.21 2.98
N VAL A 8 21.18 2.09 1.81
CA VAL A 8 20.51 2.33 0.53
C VAL A 8 19.33 1.38 0.31
N ASN A 9 19.47 0.10 0.68
CA ASN A 9 18.41 -0.89 0.57
C ASN A 9 17.25 -0.66 1.57
N SER A 10 17.49 0.04 2.68
CA SER A 10 16.44 0.36 3.66
C SER A 10 15.64 1.63 3.31
N LEU A 11 16.16 2.52 2.46
CA LEU A 11 15.46 3.76 2.07
C LEU A 11 14.06 3.53 1.47
N PRO A 12 13.85 2.58 0.55
CA PRO A 12 12.53 2.28 0.03
C PRO A 12 11.54 1.84 1.11
N GLN A 13 12.01 1.03 2.05
CA GLN A 13 11.17 0.56 3.15
C GLN A 13 10.76 1.70 4.08
N MET A 14 11.69 2.62 4.38
CA MET A 14 11.39 3.84 5.14
C MET A 14 10.35 4.70 4.42
N ALA A 15 10.48 4.87 3.10
CA ALA A 15 9.52 5.62 2.28
C ALA A 15 8.11 5.01 2.34
N ILE A 16 7.99 3.68 2.22
CA ILE A 16 6.71 2.96 2.31
C ILE A 16 6.08 3.15 3.70
N TYR A 17 6.85 3.01 4.77
CA TYR A 17 6.34 3.22 6.13
C TYR A 17 5.92 4.67 6.38
N SER A 18 6.64 5.64 5.83
CA SER A 18 6.28 7.06 5.91
C SER A 18 4.93 7.32 5.23
N LEU A 19 4.72 6.79 4.02
CA LEU A 19 3.45 6.90 3.29
C LEU A 19 2.29 6.25 4.07
N ALA A 20 2.51 5.06 4.62
CA ALA A 20 1.52 4.38 5.44
C ALA A 20 1.14 5.20 6.68
N THR A 21 2.15 5.79 7.36
CA THR A 21 1.96 6.64 8.54
C THR A 21 1.17 7.89 8.22
N ILE A 22 1.48 8.58 7.12
CA ILE A 22 0.71 9.76 6.65
C ILE A 22 -0.75 9.37 6.46
N GLY A 23 -1.03 8.25 5.79
CA GLY A 23 -2.40 7.76 5.59
C GLY A 23 -3.14 7.52 6.92
N ILE A 24 -2.48 6.89 7.91
CA ILE A 24 -3.06 6.67 9.24
C ILE A 24 -3.36 7.99 9.94
N VAL A 25 -2.42 8.94 9.91
CA VAL A 25 -2.56 10.26 10.55
C VAL A 25 -3.70 11.06 9.91
N LEU A 26 -3.82 11.05 8.58
CA LEU A 26 -4.91 11.73 7.87
C LEU A 26 -6.28 11.18 8.28
N ILE A 27 -6.42 9.84 8.31
CA ILE A 27 -7.67 9.20 8.74
C ILE A 27 -7.96 9.56 10.20
N PHE A 28 -6.96 9.48 11.07
CA PHE A 28 -7.13 9.84 12.48
C PHE A 28 -7.57 11.30 12.67
N ARG A 29 -6.98 12.24 11.93
CA ARG A 29 -7.34 13.66 11.98
C ARG A 29 -8.78 13.93 11.53
N THR A 30 -9.27 13.19 10.56
CA THR A 30 -10.63 13.39 10.00
C THR A 30 -11.71 12.65 10.76
N THR A 31 -11.41 11.47 11.29
CA THR A 31 -12.42 10.58 11.93
C THR A 31 -12.31 10.53 13.45
N GLY A 32 -11.19 11.00 14.03
CA GLY A 32 -10.89 10.88 15.45
C GLY A 32 -10.61 9.44 15.92
N THR A 33 -10.49 8.48 14.98
CA THR A 33 -10.25 7.06 15.28
C THR A 33 -9.27 6.48 14.28
N THR A 34 -8.44 5.52 14.74
CA THR A 34 -7.56 4.76 13.84
C THR A 34 -8.35 3.71 13.08
N ASN A 35 -8.09 3.58 11.78
CA ASN A 35 -8.66 2.53 10.95
C ASN A 35 -7.64 1.38 10.79
N PHE A 36 -7.84 0.28 11.52
CA PHE A 36 -6.95 -0.88 11.44
C PHE A 36 -7.02 -1.62 10.09
N ALA A 37 -8.13 -1.51 9.37
CA ALA A 37 -8.28 -2.14 8.05
C ALA A 37 -7.56 -1.39 6.91
N GLN A 38 -6.99 -0.21 7.16
CA GLN A 38 -6.37 0.64 6.13
C GLN A 38 -5.29 -0.11 5.34
N GLY A 39 -4.42 -0.86 6.01
CA GLY A 39 -3.37 -1.63 5.35
C GLY A 39 -3.93 -2.66 4.36
N LEU A 40 -5.00 -3.37 4.74
CA LEU A 40 -5.64 -4.35 3.86
C LEU A 40 -6.46 -3.72 2.74
N ILE A 41 -7.01 -2.52 2.93
CA ILE A 41 -7.64 -1.75 1.85
C ILE A 41 -6.59 -1.37 0.80
N ALA A 42 -5.42 -0.92 1.22
CA ALA A 42 -4.30 -0.65 0.32
C ALA A 42 -3.83 -1.94 -0.39
N THR A 43 -3.73 -3.04 0.33
CA THR A 43 -3.40 -4.36 -0.21
C THR A 43 -4.43 -4.80 -1.27
N LEU A 44 -5.72 -4.63 -1.02
CA LEU A 44 -6.79 -4.92 -1.99
C LEU A 44 -6.59 -4.14 -3.29
N GLY A 45 -6.29 -2.83 -3.19
CA GLY A 45 -5.98 -2.00 -4.35
C GLY A 45 -4.75 -2.49 -5.13
N THR A 46 -3.70 -2.88 -4.42
CA THR A 46 -2.47 -3.42 -5.02
C THR A 46 -2.73 -4.76 -5.74
N PHE A 47 -3.45 -5.68 -5.12
CA PHE A 47 -3.82 -6.94 -5.76
C PHE A 47 -4.69 -6.73 -7.00
N MET A 48 -5.63 -5.78 -6.95
CA MET A 48 -6.45 -5.43 -8.10
C MET A 48 -5.63 -4.85 -9.24
N THR A 49 -4.67 -3.94 -8.94
CA THR A 49 -3.71 -3.42 -9.91
C THR A 49 -2.92 -4.54 -10.58
N THR A 50 -2.38 -5.46 -9.78
CA THR A 50 -1.60 -6.60 -10.28
C THR A 50 -2.45 -7.55 -11.12
N GLN A 51 -3.68 -7.83 -10.69
CA GLN A 51 -4.63 -8.66 -11.45
C GLN A 51 -4.90 -8.06 -12.83
N MET A 52 -5.13 -6.75 -12.91
CA MET A 52 -5.41 -6.07 -14.18
C MET A 52 -4.16 -6.01 -15.07
N ALA A 53 -3.00 -5.74 -14.52
CA ALA A 53 -1.76 -5.61 -15.30
C ALA A 53 -1.24 -6.96 -15.79
N LEU A 54 -1.18 -7.99 -14.93
CA LEU A 54 -0.53 -9.27 -15.26
C LEU A 54 -1.48 -10.28 -15.90
N TYR A 55 -2.74 -10.32 -15.48
CA TYR A 55 -3.69 -11.36 -15.94
C TYR A 55 -4.70 -10.86 -16.97
N ALA A 56 -5.11 -9.59 -16.90
CA ALA A 56 -5.98 -8.99 -17.90
C ALA A 56 -5.20 -8.31 -19.05
N GLY A 57 -3.87 -8.25 -18.98
CA GLY A 57 -3.02 -7.65 -20.01
C GLY A 57 -3.20 -6.14 -20.19
N LEU A 58 -3.80 -5.45 -19.21
CA LEU A 58 -4.01 -4.02 -19.27
C LEU A 58 -2.68 -3.27 -19.00
N PRO A 59 -2.48 -2.10 -19.62
CA PRO A 59 -1.32 -1.28 -19.32
C PRO A 59 -1.33 -0.88 -17.82
N LEU A 60 -0.16 -0.84 -17.20
CA LEU A 60 0.02 -0.64 -15.77
C LEU A 60 -0.73 0.59 -15.22
N TRP A 61 -0.70 1.71 -15.96
CA TRP A 61 -1.38 2.95 -15.54
C TRP A 61 -2.90 2.79 -15.42
N LEU A 62 -3.55 2.00 -16.30
CA LEU A 62 -4.96 1.64 -16.16
C LEU A 62 -5.19 0.73 -14.96
N GLY A 63 -4.33 -0.26 -14.75
CA GLY A 63 -4.37 -1.13 -13.57
C GLY A 63 -4.27 -0.32 -12.27
N LEU A 64 -3.39 0.69 -12.22
CA LEU A 64 -3.26 1.59 -11.07
C LEU A 64 -4.54 2.38 -10.81
N ILE A 65 -5.15 2.97 -11.85
CA ILE A 65 -6.41 3.73 -11.71
C ILE A 65 -7.52 2.81 -11.18
N ILE A 66 -7.65 1.60 -11.71
CA ILE A 66 -8.66 0.62 -11.27
C ILE A 66 -8.39 0.20 -9.81
N GLY A 67 -7.13 -0.11 -9.46
CA GLY A 67 -6.76 -0.46 -8.09
C GLY A 67 -7.03 0.65 -7.10
N MET A 68 -6.71 1.90 -7.43
CA MET A 68 -7.05 3.07 -6.61
C MET A 68 -8.56 3.26 -6.46
N ALA A 69 -9.32 3.09 -7.55
CA ALA A 69 -10.78 3.18 -7.50
C ALA A 69 -11.39 2.11 -6.59
N VAL A 70 -10.92 0.87 -6.67
CA VAL A 70 -11.39 -0.23 -5.80
C VAL A 70 -11.03 0.04 -4.34
N ALA A 71 -9.81 0.47 -4.03
CA ALA A 71 -9.42 0.84 -2.68
C ALA A 71 -10.27 2.01 -2.14
N PHE A 72 -10.53 3.02 -2.96
CA PHE A 72 -11.37 4.16 -2.62
C PHE A 72 -12.81 3.75 -2.34
N LEU A 73 -13.43 2.94 -3.20
CA LEU A 73 -14.78 2.40 -2.99
C LEU A 73 -14.87 1.57 -1.71
N MET A 74 -13.83 0.77 -1.43
CA MET A 74 -13.76 0.01 -0.18
C MET A 74 -13.65 0.92 1.04
N GLY A 75 -12.90 2.02 0.95
CA GLY A 75 -12.83 3.06 1.96
C GLY A 75 -14.19 3.73 2.22
N ILE A 76 -14.92 4.10 1.16
CA ILE A 76 -16.28 4.64 1.25
C ILE A 76 -17.22 3.62 1.90
N PHE A 77 -17.17 2.36 1.48
CA PHE A 77 -17.97 1.29 2.05
C PHE A 77 -17.73 1.19 3.57
N MET A 78 -16.47 1.18 3.99
CA MET A 78 -16.08 1.17 5.40
C MET A 78 -16.67 2.37 6.17
N ASP A 79 -16.53 3.58 5.63
CA ASP A 79 -17.03 4.78 6.30
C ASP A 79 -18.55 4.79 6.36
N VAL A 80 -19.22 4.66 5.22
CA VAL A 80 -20.67 4.85 5.10
C VAL A 80 -21.45 3.71 5.77
N VAL A 81 -21.03 2.46 5.53
CA VAL A 81 -21.81 1.30 6.00
C VAL A 81 -21.46 0.93 7.43
N LEU A 82 -20.17 0.97 7.80
CA LEU A 82 -19.74 0.47 9.11
C LEU A 82 -19.59 1.61 10.12
N ILE A 83 -18.83 2.67 9.82
CA ILE A 83 -18.47 3.70 10.78
C ILE A 83 -19.63 4.67 11.01
N ARG A 84 -20.31 5.14 9.96
CA ARG A 84 -21.44 6.07 10.11
C ARG A 84 -22.66 5.45 10.79
N ASN A 85 -22.92 4.17 10.55
CA ASN A 85 -24.00 3.45 11.24
C ASN A 85 -23.67 3.24 12.74
N ALA A 86 -22.39 3.25 13.10
CA ALA A 86 -21.90 3.13 14.46
C ALA A 86 -21.73 4.49 15.19
N ARG A 87 -22.52 5.52 14.84
CA ARG A 87 -22.38 6.90 15.41
C ARG A 87 -22.54 6.99 16.92
N LYS A 88 -23.30 6.08 17.51
CA LYS A 88 -23.55 6.02 18.97
C LYS A 88 -22.47 5.28 19.75
N ILE A 89 -21.49 4.70 19.07
CA ILE A 89 -20.43 3.88 19.65
C ILE A 89 -19.19 4.75 19.91
N ASN A 90 -18.51 4.50 21.03
CA ASN A 90 -17.26 5.18 21.41
C ASN A 90 -16.15 4.95 20.38
N ALA A 91 -15.07 5.75 20.43
CA ALA A 91 -13.90 5.59 19.57
C ALA A 91 -13.33 4.17 19.58
N SER A 92 -13.22 3.55 20.75
CA SER A 92 -12.75 2.16 20.89
C SER A 92 -13.65 1.14 20.19
N GLY A 93 -14.97 1.33 20.23
CA GLY A 93 -15.92 0.46 19.53
C GLY A 93 -15.78 0.57 17.99
N LYS A 94 -15.56 1.77 17.47
CA LYS A 94 -15.28 1.99 16.04
C LYS A 94 -13.97 1.29 15.62
N GLN A 95 -12.95 1.34 16.48
CA GLN A 95 -11.70 0.60 16.25
C GLN A 95 -11.91 -0.91 16.19
N MET A 96 -12.76 -1.47 17.07
CA MET A 96 -13.13 -2.88 17.03
C MET A 96 -13.83 -3.29 15.72
N ILE A 97 -14.70 -2.42 15.18
CA ILE A 97 -15.34 -2.63 13.88
C ILE A 97 -14.27 -2.70 12.76
N THR A 98 -13.32 -1.78 12.76
CA THR A 98 -12.23 -1.79 11.76
C THR A 98 -11.29 -2.99 11.92
N MET A 99 -11.08 -3.48 13.16
CA MET A 99 -10.38 -4.75 13.41
C MET A 99 -11.15 -5.96 12.87
N GLY A 100 -12.45 -6.03 13.09
CA GLY A 100 -13.29 -7.07 12.50
C GLY A 100 -13.19 -7.07 10.96
N MET A 101 -13.21 -5.89 10.34
CA MET A 101 -13.06 -5.77 8.90
C MET A 101 -11.64 -6.16 8.43
N LEU A 102 -10.60 -5.86 9.22
CA LEU A 102 -9.25 -6.35 8.97
C LEU A 102 -9.23 -7.88 8.88
N LEU A 103 -9.85 -8.58 9.82
CA LEU A 103 -9.91 -10.05 9.82
C LEU A 103 -10.68 -10.57 8.60
N ILE A 104 -11.81 -9.96 8.25
CA ILE A 104 -12.58 -10.34 7.06
C ILE A 104 -11.74 -10.16 5.79
N LEU A 105 -11.13 -9.01 5.60
CA LEU A 105 -10.30 -8.74 4.42
C LEU A 105 -9.06 -9.63 4.34
N SER A 106 -8.44 -9.95 5.48
CA SER A 106 -7.27 -10.83 5.52
C SER A 106 -7.57 -12.24 5.01
N TYR A 107 -8.82 -12.69 5.14
CA TYR A 107 -9.29 -13.96 4.60
C TYR A 107 -9.82 -13.84 3.17
N VAL A 108 -10.61 -12.81 2.90
CA VAL A 108 -11.29 -12.62 1.60
C VAL A 108 -10.30 -12.32 0.48
N ILE A 109 -9.29 -11.46 0.72
CA ILE A 109 -8.31 -11.08 -0.31
C ILE A 109 -7.57 -12.31 -0.87
N PRO A 110 -6.96 -13.20 -0.08
CA PRO A 110 -6.29 -14.40 -0.60
C PRO A 110 -7.24 -15.36 -1.34
N VAL A 111 -8.51 -15.42 -0.96
CA VAL A 111 -9.49 -16.28 -1.64
C VAL A 111 -9.84 -15.72 -3.02
N ILE A 112 -10.10 -14.42 -3.12
CA ILE A 112 -10.43 -13.77 -4.41
C ILE A 112 -9.22 -13.78 -5.34
N PHE A 113 -8.03 -13.46 -4.83
CA PHE A 113 -6.79 -13.34 -5.60
C PHE A 113 -5.90 -14.58 -5.50
N LYS A 114 -6.50 -15.78 -5.45
CA LYS A 114 -5.80 -17.05 -5.27
C LYS A 114 -4.65 -17.25 -6.28
N ASN A 115 -4.86 -16.84 -7.53
CA ASN A 115 -3.83 -16.98 -8.58
C ASN A 115 -2.58 -16.15 -8.31
N ILE A 116 -2.73 -14.99 -7.68
CA ILE A 116 -1.61 -14.11 -7.32
C ILE A 116 -0.94 -14.63 -6.05
N THR A 117 -1.72 -14.99 -5.03
CA THR A 117 -1.20 -15.42 -3.74
C THR A 117 -0.54 -16.80 -3.78
N SER A 118 -1.05 -17.75 -4.59
CA SER A 118 -0.48 -19.09 -4.70
C SER A 118 0.84 -19.13 -5.46
N ASN A 119 1.05 -18.23 -6.40
CA ASN A 119 2.30 -18.17 -7.17
C ASN A 119 3.44 -17.46 -6.40
N GLY A 120 3.18 -16.88 -5.24
CA GLY A 120 4.16 -16.23 -4.38
C GLY A 120 4.91 -15.04 -5.02
N ASN A 121 4.63 -14.74 -6.28
CA ASN A 121 5.28 -13.70 -7.05
C ASN A 121 4.23 -12.75 -7.63
N LEU A 122 4.16 -11.55 -7.07
CA LEU A 122 3.31 -10.48 -7.59
C LEU A 122 3.77 -9.97 -8.97
N GLY A 123 4.86 -10.54 -9.50
CA GLY A 123 5.51 -10.09 -10.72
C GLY A 123 6.17 -8.72 -10.56
N ASN A 124 7.22 -8.49 -11.29
CA ASN A 124 7.79 -7.15 -11.43
C ASN A 124 6.93 -6.38 -12.43
N VAL A 125 5.86 -5.77 -11.94
CA VAL A 125 4.98 -4.93 -12.75
C VAL A 125 5.73 -3.72 -13.34
N PHE A 126 6.84 -3.35 -12.70
CA PHE A 126 7.81 -2.38 -13.21
C PHE A 126 9.07 -3.12 -13.63
N GLU A 127 9.22 -3.40 -14.90
CA GLU A 127 10.51 -3.79 -15.48
C GLU A 127 11.45 -2.58 -15.46
N SER A 128 12.14 -2.39 -14.37
CA SER A 128 13.15 -1.35 -14.27
C SER A 128 14.46 -1.96 -13.83
N GLY A 129 15.44 -1.90 -14.72
CA GLY A 129 16.80 -2.31 -14.40
C GLY A 129 17.36 -1.57 -13.18
N PRO A 130 18.37 -2.14 -12.52
CA PRO A 130 18.98 -1.50 -11.36
C PRO A 130 19.69 -0.20 -11.77
N LEU A 131 19.49 0.84 -10.97
CA LEU A 131 20.32 2.04 -11.02
C LEU A 131 21.57 1.79 -10.18
N THR A 132 22.72 1.91 -10.82
CA THR A 132 24.01 1.80 -10.14
C THR A 132 24.67 3.17 -10.08
N PHE A 133 25.08 3.59 -8.91
CA PHE A 133 25.86 4.80 -8.72
C PHE A 133 27.04 4.53 -7.79
N LYS A 134 28.15 5.25 -8.01
CA LYS A 134 29.34 5.14 -7.20
C LYS A 134 29.36 6.26 -6.19
N LEU A 135 29.38 5.91 -4.90
CA LEU A 135 29.53 6.85 -3.81
C LEU A 135 30.73 6.41 -2.94
N PHE A 136 31.70 7.30 -2.71
CA PHE A 136 32.91 7.00 -1.94
C PHE A 136 33.67 5.73 -2.40
N GLY A 137 33.71 5.46 -3.72
CA GLY A 137 34.39 4.28 -4.28
C GLY A 137 33.62 2.97 -4.17
N VAL A 138 32.43 2.98 -3.56
CA VAL A 138 31.54 1.83 -3.45
C VAL A 138 30.44 1.92 -4.50
N THR A 139 30.23 0.85 -5.28
CA THR A 139 29.09 0.74 -6.17
C THR A 139 27.83 0.40 -5.38
N LEU A 140 26.88 1.32 -5.38
CA LEU A 140 25.57 1.18 -4.75
C LEU A 140 24.54 0.87 -5.82
N THR A 141 23.64 -0.06 -5.53
CA THR A 141 22.62 -0.51 -6.47
C THR A 141 21.24 -0.34 -5.84
N ILE A 142 20.35 0.34 -6.53
CA ILE A 142 18.94 0.50 -6.13
C ILE A 142 18.04 0.19 -7.33
N ALA A 143 16.93 -0.50 -7.13
CA ALA A 143 15.97 -0.72 -8.20
C ALA A 143 15.24 0.60 -8.52
N ARG A 144 15.08 0.91 -9.81
CA ARG A 144 14.52 2.18 -10.28
C ARG A 144 13.10 2.46 -9.76
N ASN A 145 12.29 1.43 -9.62
CA ASN A 145 10.95 1.52 -9.04
C ASN A 145 10.97 2.09 -7.60
N TYR A 146 11.98 1.80 -6.80
CA TYR A 146 12.11 2.33 -5.45
C TYR A 146 12.42 3.82 -5.42
N VAL A 147 13.09 4.34 -6.44
CA VAL A 147 13.35 5.78 -6.55
C VAL A 147 12.03 6.56 -6.71
N TYR A 148 11.09 6.04 -7.49
CA TYR A 148 9.76 6.66 -7.62
C TYR A 148 8.99 6.68 -6.31
N VAL A 149 9.07 5.61 -5.51
CA VAL A 149 8.44 5.54 -4.18
C VAL A 149 9.05 6.57 -3.22
N ILE A 150 10.38 6.72 -3.23
CA ILE A 150 11.08 7.69 -2.39
C ILE A 150 10.69 9.12 -2.79
N ILE A 151 10.68 9.44 -4.09
CA ILE A 151 10.27 10.76 -4.59
C ILE A 151 8.83 11.07 -4.18
N LEU A 152 7.91 10.11 -4.36
CA LEU A 152 6.51 10.26 -3.97
C LEU A 152 6.38 10.50 -2.45
N ALA A 153 7.13 9.75 -1.64
CA ALA A 153 7.11 9.92 -0.19
C ALA A 153 7.61 11.31 0.23
N ILE A 154 8.70 11.80 -0.36
CA ILE A 154 9.24 13.13 -0.07
C ILE A 154 8.23 14.20 -0.48
N LEU A 155 7.59 14.08 -1.66
CA LEU A 155 6.62 15.04 -2.16
C LEU A 155 5.39 15.11 -1.24
N LEU A 156 4.88 13.98 -0.77
CA LEU A 156 3.73 13.93 0.14
C LEU A 156 4.08 14.37 1.57
N LEU A 157 5.34 14.23 2.00
CA LEU A 157 5.78 14.74 3.30
C LEU A 157 5.99 16.27 3.29
N ALA A 158 6.21 16.87 2.11
CA ALA A 158 6.42 18.30 1.95
C ALA A 158 5.11 19.11 1.88
N VAL A 159 3.97 18.45 1.72
CA VAL A 159 2.61 19.04 1.67
C VAL A 159 1.93 18.98 3.03
#